data_ed278bc9f7d8f0cd5e876728a504ea22
#
_entry.id   ed278bc9f7d8f0cd5e876728a504ea22
#
_cell.length_a   1.000
_cell.length_b   1.000
_cell.length_c   1.000
_cell.angle_alpha   90.00
_cell.angle_beta   90.00
_cell.angle_gamma   90.00
#
_symmetry.space_group_name_H-M   'P 1'
#
loop_
_entity.id
_entity.type
_entity.pdbx_description
1 polymer ?
#
loop_
_entity_poly.entity_id
_entity_poly.type
_entity_poly.pdbx_seq_one_letter_code
_entity_poly.pdbx_strand_id
1 'polypeptide(L)'
;LILGLKNKYNQTILKKTYTALKKNKIFNKINVLFIHLPTFFAGPNEAFFQAKIFENMKFKYFYVGRDHAGYKSFYKKYESQNIFDNIKTKIKIIKLNEPMFCNSCDKAFILKSKKIKLCSICRSRKLSELNGKEVKLLIRRKNKNLLYKLLDPFVYNFLKKRNFSLQDI
;
A
#
# COMPACT_ATOMS: atom_id res chain seq x y z
N LEU A 1 -8.37 -0.62 11.41
CA LEU A 1 -7.26 -0.26 10.51
C LEU A 1 -6.56 0.97 11.02
N ILE A 2 -5.25 0.93 11.09
CA ILE A 2 -4.42 2.06 11.46
C ILE A 2 -3.69 2.55 10.23
N LEU A 3 -3.67 3.85 10.04
CA LEU A 3 -2.94 4.52 8.98
C LEU A 3 -1.92 5.45 9.62
N GLY A 4 -0.65 5.16 9.40
CA GLY A 4 0.43 6.08 9.72
C GLY A 4 0.37 7.29 8.79
N LEU A 5 0.27 8.48 9.36
CA LEU A 5 0.33 9.73 8.60
C LEU A 5 1.80 10.13 8.48
N LYS A 6 2.36 10.00 7.30
CA LYS A 6 3.71 10.51 6.99
C LYS A 6 3.63 12.01 6.72
N ASN A 7 4.62 12.76 7.17
CA ASN A 7 4.69 14.24 6.97
C ASN A 7 4.59 14.68 5.50
N LYS A 8 4.81 13.75 4.56
CA LYS A 8 4.85 13.98 3.10
C LYS A 8 3.46 13.98 2.42
N TYR A 9 2.41 13.57 3.15
CA TYR A 9 1.05 13.49 2.61
C TYR A 9 0.16 14.49 3.31
N ASN A 10 -0.67 15.18 2.55
CA ASN A 10 -1.67 16.06 3.13
C ASN A 10 -2.67 15.24 3.96
N GLN A 11 -2.56 15.33 5.28
CA GLN A 11 -3.36 14.58 6.24
C GLN A 11 -4.86 14.79 6.03
N THR A 12 -5.26 16.00 5.64
CA THR A 12 -6.65 16.36 5.37
C THR A 12 -7.21 15.54 4.21
N ILE A 13 -6.41 15.32 3.16
CA ILE A 13 -6.84 14.55 1.99
C ILE A 13 -6.94 13.08 2.33
N LEU A 14 -5.96 12.52 3.04
CA LEU A 14 -6.04 11.15 3.53
C LEU A 14 -7.33 10.94 4.34
N LYS A 15 -7.61 11.81 5.31
CA LYS A 15 -8.84 11.75 6.11
C LYS A 15 -10.08 11.83 5.23
N LYS A 16 -10.16 12.78 4.29
CA LYS A 16 -11.28 12.92 3.35
C LYS A 16 -11.45 11.69 2.46
N THR A 17 -10.34 11.12 1.95
CA THR A 17 -10.38 9.90 1.14
C THR A 17 -10.95 8.72 1.92
N TYR A 18 -10.51 8.52 3.18
CA TYR A 18 -11.05 7.44 4.00
C TYR A 18 -12.48 7.68 4.45
N THR A 19 -12.87 8.91 4.74
CA THR A 19 -14.28 9.27 5.02
C THR A 19 -15.15 8.94 3.81
N ALA A 20 -14.66 9.23 2.62
CA ALA A 20 -15.35 8.90 1.40
C ALA A 20 -15.40 7.38 1.17
N LEU A 21 -14.33 6.62 1.43
CA LEU A 21 -14.30 5.17 1.36
C LEU A 21 -15.27 4.51 2.36
N LYS A 22 -15.53 5.11 3.53
CA LYS A 22 -16.55 4.62 4.48
C LYS A 22 -17.95 4.54 3.89
N LYS A 23 -18.25 5.31 2.85
CA LYS A 23 -19.52 5.21 2.12
C LYS A 23 -19.62 3.96 1.23
N ASN A 24 -18.51 3.27 0.98
CA ASN A 24 -18.47 2.01 0.27
C ASN A 24 -18.85 0.86 1.21
N LYS A 25 -19.68 -0.09 0.74
CA LYS A 25 -20.15 -1.27 1.52
C LYS A 25 -19.00 -2.10 2.13
N ILE A 26 -17.83 -2.11 1.49
CA ILE A 26 -16.65 -2.85 1.97
C ILE A 26 -16.00 -2.13 3.16
N PHE A 27 -15.97 -0.80 3.15
CA PHE A 27 -15.25 0.00 4.14
C PHE A 27 -16.13 0.53 5.28
N ASN A 28 -17.45 0.44 5.19
CA ASN A 28 -18.35 0.95 6.22
C ASN A 28 -18.21 0.24 7.57
N LYS A 29 -17.80 -1.04 7.55
CA LYS A 29 -17.55 -1.88 8.73
C LYS A 29 -16.16 -1.70 9.34
N ILE A 30 -15.28 -0.90 8.72
CA ILE A 30 -13.91 -0.70 9.17
C ILE A 30 -13.80 0.59 9.95
N ASN A 31 -13.44 0.50 11.23
CA ASN A 31 -13.04 1.65 12.01
C ASN A 31 -11.58 2.00 11.71
N VAL A 32 -11.32 3.26 11.34
CA VAL A 32 -9.98 3.74 10.98
C VAL A 32 -9.51 4.71 12.06
N LEU A 33 -8.37 4.39 12.64
CA LEU A 33 -7.64 5.25 13.56
C LEU A 33 -6.46 5.87 12.80
N PHE A 34 -6.35 7.19 12.85
CA PHE A 34 -5.21 7.93 12.29
C PHE A 34 -4.19 8.19 13.38
N ILE A 35 -2.97 7.70 13.18
CA ILE A 35 -1.87 7.90 14.10
C ILE A 35 -0.76 8.64 13.36
N HIS A 36 -0.23 9.68 13.97
CA HIS A 36 0.95 10.38 13.48
C HIS A 36 2.19 9.66 14.01
N LEU A 37 2.91 8.98 13.14
CA LEU A 37 4.20 8.36 13.45
C LEU A 37 5.29 9.04 12.64
N PRO A 38 6.41 9.41 13.25
CA PRO A 38 7.57 9.91 12.52
C PRO A 38 8.08 8.84 11.55
N THR A 39 8.60 9.27 10.42
CA THR A 39 9.21 8.38 9.42
C THR A 39 10.71 8.60 9.45
N PHE A 40 11.45 7.57 9.81
CA PHE A 40 12.91 7.59 9.91
C PHE A 40 13.58 7.08 8.64
N PHE A 41 12.84 6.44 7.75
CA PHE A 41 13.35 5.75 6.56
C PHE A 41 14.39 4.67 6.89
N ALA A 42 14.25 4.06 8.06
CA ALA A 42 15.18 3.06 8.60
C ALA A 42 14.84 1.62 8.19
N GLY A 43 13.97 1.43 7.18
CA GLY A 43 13.65 0.14 6.59
C GLY A 43 13.25 -0.93 7.61
N PRO A 44 14.04 -2.04 7.72
CA PRO A 44 13.74 -3.14 8.65
C PRO A 44 13.58 -2.69 10.10
N ASN A 45 14.46 -1.82 10.58
CA ASN A 45 14.44 -1.33 11.96
C ASN A 45 13.18 -0.49 12.23
N GLU A 46 12.76 0.33 11.26
CA GLU A 46 11.52 1.09 11.40
C GLU A 46 10.29 0.17 11.36
N ALA A 47 10.30 -0.86 10.52
CA ALA A 47 9.23 -1.86 10.49
C ALA A 47 9.09 -2.57 11.85
N PHE A 48 10.20 -2.96 12.45
CA PHE A 48 10.22 -3.56 13.79
C PHE A 48 9.74 -2.59 14.87
N PHE A 49 10.24 -1.36 14.87
CA PHE A 49 9.83 -0.32 15.82
C PHE A 49 8.31 -0.06 15.73
N GLN A 50 7.76 0.07 14.54
CA GLN A 50 6.33 0.25 14.34
C GLN A 50 5.53 -0.97 14.80
N ALA A 51 6.01 -2.19 14.53
CA ALA A 51 5.37 -3.42 15.02
C ALA A 51 5.30 -3.43 16.57
N LYS A 52 6.37 -2.99 17.26
CA LYS A 52 6.38 -2.90 18.72
C LYS A 52 5.42 -1.84 19.26
N ILE A 53 5.29 -0.69 18.59
CA ILE A 53 4.28 0.32 18.95
C ILE A 53 2.87 -0.30 18.89
N PHE A 54 2.53 -0.94 17.77
CA PHE A 54 1.20 -1.53 17.60
C PHE A 54 0.96 -2.75 18.51
N GLU A 55 2.01 -3.50 18.83
CA GLU A 55 1.97 -4.56 19.83
C GLU A 55 1.59 -4.00 21.21
N ASN A 56 2.22 -2.89 21.63
CA ASN A 56 1.91 -2.22 22.89
C ASN A 56 0.49 -1.63 22.90
N MET A 57 0.00 -1.19 21.76
CA MET A 57 -1.38 -0.73 21.58
C MET A 57 -2.39 -1.89 21.48
N LYS A 58 -1.97 -3.16 21.71
CA LYS A 58 -2.80 -4.36 21.71
C LYS A 58 -3.46 -4.70 20.37
N PHE A 59 -2.84 -4.29 19.25
CA PHE A 59 -3.28 -4.75 17.94
C PHE A 59 -2.87 -6.20 17.70
N LYS A 60 -3.74 -6.95 17.00
CA LYS A 60 -3.52 -8.38 16.73
C LYS A 60 -2.63 -8.62 15.50
N TYR A 61 -2.67 -7.72 14.51
CA TYR A 61 -2.02 -7.91 13.21
C TYR A 61 -1.25 -6.66 12.80
N PHE A 62 -0.06 -6.87 12.24
CA PHE A 62 0.75 -5.83 11.60
C PHE A 62 1.10 -6.25 10.17
N TYR A 63 0.70 -5.43 9.19
CA TYR A 63 0.93 -5.70 7.78
C TYR A 63 2.22 -5.04 7.32
N VAL A 64 3.14 -5.82 6.77
CA VAL A 64 4.43 -5.35 6.28
C VAL A 64 4.46 -5.46 4.77
N GLY A 65 4.55 -4.32 4.08
CA GLY A 65 4.70 -4.24 2.64
C GLY A 65 6.09 -4.68 2.18
N ARG A 66 6.27 -4.82 0.86
CA ARG A 66 7.55 -5.20 0.23
C ARG A 66 8.71 -4.26 0.61
N ASP A 67 8.47 -2.96 0.54
CA ASP A 67 9.45 -1.89 0.76
C ASP A 67 9.04 -1.02 1.96
N HIS A 68 8.56 -1.66 3.05
CA HIS A 68 8.04 -0.96 4.21
C HIS A 68 9.11 -0.06 4.84
N ALA A 69 8.80 1.24 4.94
CA ALA A 69 9.68 2.27 5.51
C ALA A 69 11.08 2.37 4.85
N GLY A 70 11.25 1.83 3.63
CA GLY A 70 12.49 1.91 2.89
C GLY A 70 12.79 3.31 2.35
N TYR A 71 14.07 3.60 2.12
CA TYR A 71 14.55 4.82 1.50
C TYR A 71 15.24 4.51 0.17
N LYS A 72 14.64 4.94 -0.94
CA LYS A 72 15.18 4.72 -2.31
C LYS A 72 15.52 3.24 -2.54
N SER A 73 16.76 2.94 -2.95
CA SER A 73 17.31 1.58 -3.18
C SER A 73 18.25 1.10 -2.06
N PHE A 74 18.28 1.80 -0.92
CA PHE A 74 19.19 1.48 0.17
C PHE A 74 18.93 0.09 0.76
N TYR A 75 17.66 -0.28 0.87
CA TYR A 75 17.26 -1.61 1.37
C TYR A 75 16.83 -2.50 0.20
N LYS A 76 17.12 -3.80 0.33
CA LYS A 76 16.69 -4.82 -0.64
C LYS A 76 15.18 -5.05 -0.56
N LYS A 77 14.58 -5.50 -1.65
CA LYS A 77 13.17 -5.92 -1.66
C LYS A 77 12.91 -6.95 -0.56
N TYR A 78 11.82 -6.78 0.19
CA TYR A 78 11.39 -7.63 1.30
C TYR A 78 12.29 -7.60 2.56
N GLU A 79 13.34 -6.82 2.62
CA GLU A 79 14.26 -6.79 3.78
C GLU A 79 13.50 -6.42 5.06
N SER A 80 12.57 -5.46 4.99
CA SER A 80 11.68 -5.11 6.10
C SER A 80 10.71 -6.23 6.53
N GLN A 81 10.48 -7.23 5.67
CA GLN A 81 9.72 -8.42 6.05
C GLN A 81 10.61 -9.49 6.67
N ASN A 82 11.85 -9.59 6.19
CA ASN A 82 12.79 -10.66 6.58
C ASN A 82 13.29 -10.48 8.00
N ILE A 83 13.33 -9.25 8.53
CA ILE A 83 13.70 -9.02 9.94
C ILE A 83 12.83 -9.83 10.91
N PHE A 84 11.57 -10.05 10.57
CA PHE A 84 10.61 -10.81 11.38
C PHE A 84 10.77 -12.34 11.29
N ASP A 85 11.70 -12.85 10.49
CA ASP A 85 12.02 -14.28 10.45
C ASP A 85 12.83 -14.68 11.68
N ASN A 86 13.62 -13.74 12.23
CA ASN A 86 14.53 -13.96 13.35
C ASN A 86 14.08 -13.27 14.65
N ILE A 87 13.03 -12.45 14.60
CA ILE A 87 12.58 -11.69 15.76
C ILE A 87 11.15 -12.11 16.14
N LYS A 88 10.99 -12.52 17.38
CA LYS A 88 9.68 -12.85 17.94
C LYS A 88 8.90 -11.58 18.33
N THR A 89 7.64 -11.51 17.92
CA THR A 89 6.69 -10.47 18.31
C THR A 89 5.41 -11.11 18.84
N LYS A 90 4.71 -10.44 19.75
CA LYS A 90 3.38 -10.87 20.20
C LYS A 90 2.31 -10.52 19.16
N ILE A 91 2.52 -9.45 18.39
CA ILE A 91 1.66 -9.10 17.26
C ILE A 91 1.92 -10.03 16.08
N LYS A 92 0.88 -10.50 15.42
CA LYS A 92 1.01 -11.38 14.24
C LYS A 92 1.43 -10.56 13.02
N ILE A 93 2.60 -10.86 12.47
CA ILE A 93 3.12 -10.20 11.26
C ILE A 93 2.49 -10.81 10.01
N ILE A 94 1.93 -9.97 9.17
CA ILE A 94 1.38 -10.35 7.86
C ILE A 94 2.26 -9.76 6.77
N LYS A 95 3.05 -10.61 6.13
CA LYS A 95 3.96 -10.24 5.03
C LYS A 95 3.15 -10.15 3.73
N LEU A 96 3.07 -8.96 3.14
CA LEU A 96 2.32 -8.73 1.91
C LEU A 96 3.17 -9.06 0.68
N ASN A 97 2.59 -9.74 -0.28
CA ASN A 97 3.20 -9.99 -1.58
C ASN A 97 3.07 -8.77 -2.51
N GLU A 98 3.79 -8.79 -3.64
CA GLU A 98 3.79 -7.71 -4.62
C GLU A 98 2.42 -7.56 -5.30
N PRO A 99 1.89 -6.32 -5.39
CA PRO A 99 0.84 -6.03 -6.33
C PRO A 99 1.40 -6.00 -7.76
N MET A 100 0.71 -6.64 -8.69
CA MET A 100 1.08 -6.73 -10.09
C MET A 100 -0.09 -6.32 -10.98
N PHE A 101 0.22 -5.87 -12.18
CA PHE A 101 -0.75 -5.65 -13.25
C PHE A 101 -0.53 -6.65 -14.37
N CYS A 102 -1.58 -7.31 -14.81
CA CYS A 102 -1.54 -8.22 -15.95
C CYS A 102 -1.90 -7.48 -17.24
N ASN A 103 -0.93 -7.39 -18.15
CA ASN A 103 -1.12 -6.72 -19.44
C ASN A 103 -1.98 -7.53 -20.42
N SER A 104 -2.30 -8.80 -20.11
CA SER A 104 -3.14 -9.66 -20.97
C SER A 104 -4.62 -9.59 -20.64
N CYS A 105 -4.98 -9.42 -19.37
CA CYS A 105 -6.38 -9.33 -18.93
C CYS A 105 -6.73 -7.97 -18.27
N ASP A 106 -5.80 -7.02 -18.31
CA ASP A 106 -5.98 -5.65 -17.81
C ASP A 106 -6.44 -5.57 -16.34
N LYS A 107 -5.92 -6.45 -15.48
CA LYS A 107 -6.33 -6.49 -14.07
C LYS A 107 -5.14 -6.42 -13.11
N ALA A 108 -5.31 -5.66 -12.03
CA ALA A 108 -4.41 -5.66 -10.89
C ALA A 108 -4.74 -6.85 -9.97
N PHE A 109 -3.70 -7.46 -9.39
CA PHE A 109 -3.82 -8.57 -8.45
C PHE A 109 -2.60 -8.63 -7.54
N ILE A 110 -2.69 -9.42 -6.46
CA ILE A 110 -1.55 -9.69 -5.58
C ILE A 110 -0.98 -11.06 -5.94
N LEU A 111 0.34 -11.15 -6.11
CA LEU A 111 1.03 -12.42 -6.36
C LEU A 111 0.73 -13.42 -5.24
N LYS A 112 0.36 -14.64 -5.61
CA LYS A 112 0.18 -15.73 -4.64
C LYS A 112 1.51 -16.28 -4.14
N SER A 113 2.57 -16.19 -4.96
CA SER A 113 3.91 -16.69 -4.63
C SER A 113 4.97 -15.75 -5.18
N LYS A 114 6.06 -15.56 -4.43
CA LYS A 114 7.25 -14.81 -4.88
C LYS A 114 8.03 -15.55 -5.97
N LYS A 115 7.93 -16.89 -5.99
CA LYS A 115 8.68 -17.75 -6.91
C LYS A 115 8.05 -17.84 -8.30
N ILE A 116 6.71 -17.84 -8.37
CA ILE A 116 5.98 -18.04 -9.61
C ILE A 116 5.22 -16.75 -9.96
N LYS A 117 5.72 -16.04 -10.97
CA LYS A 117 5.11 -14.82 -11.48
C LYS A 117 4.13 -15.13 -12.60
N LEU A 118 2.91 -15.51 -12.23
CA LEU A 118 1.79 -15.75 -13.14
C LEU A 118 0.58 -14.96 -12.69
N CYS A 119 -0.20 -14.47 -13.65
CA CYS A 119 -1.49 -13.85 -13.37
C CYS A 119 -2.41 -14.86 -12.68
N SER A 120 -3.00 -14.47 -11.57
CA SER A 120 -3.94 -15.33 -10.83
C SER A 120 -5.28 -15.55 -11.56
N ILE A 121 -5.55 -14.76 -12.61
CA ILE A 121 -6.81 -14.76 -13.36
C ILE A 121 -6.65 -15.51 -14.67
N CYS A 122 -5.72 -15.09 -15.56
CA CYS A 122 -5.57 -15.63 -16.91
C CYS A 122 -4.28 -16.46 -17.10
N ARG A 123 -3.48 -16.67 -16.06
CA ARG A 123 -2.22 -17.44 -16.08
C ARG A 123 -1.12 -16.84 -16.96
N SER A 124 -1.32 -15.67 -17.54
CA SER A 124 -0.31 -14.99 -18.35
C SER A 124 0.92 -14.61 -17.54
N ARG A 125 2.09 -14.59 -18.21
CA ARG A 125 3.37 -14.08 -17.69
C ARG A 125 3.61 -12.60 -18.04
N LYS A 126 2.76 -11.98 -18.86
CA LYS A 126 2.89 -10.55 -19.24
C LYS A 126 2.46 -9.66 -18.09
N LEU A 127 3.35 -9.50 -17.10
CA LEU A 127 3.09 -8.79 -15.86
C LEU A 127 3.96 -7.53 -15.74
N SER A 128 3.38 -6.47 -15.19
CA SER A 128 4.08 -5.25 -14.79
C SER A 128 3.99 -5.07 -13.28
N GLU A 129 5.07 -4.60 -12.64
CA GLU A 129 5.06 -4.28 -11.23
C GLU A 129 4.16 -3.04 -10.99
N LEU A 130 3.37 -3.09 -9.92
CA LEU A 130 2.63 -1.95 -9.42
C LEU A 130 3.31 -1.40 -8.18
N ASN A 131 3.83 -0.19 -8.29
CA ASN A 131 4.41 0.51 -7.15
C ASN A 131 3.88 1.96 -7.09
N GLY A 132 4.04 2.61 -5.95
CA GLY A 132 3.54 3.97 -5.74
C GLY A 132 4.16 4.99 -6.69
N LYS A 133 5.39 4.77 -7.17
CA LYS A 133 6.08 5.63 -8.14
C LYS A 133 5.39 5.58 -9.49
N GLU A 134 5.07 4.38 -9.99
CA GLU A 134 4.36 4.19 -11.25
C GLU A 134 2.95 4.81 -11.20
N VAL A 135 2.20 4.54 -10.13
CA VAL A 135 0.87 5.13 -9.97
C VAL A 135 0.94 6.66 -9.95
N LYS A 136 1.89 7.26 -9.22
CA LYS A 136 2.10 8.73 -9.23
C LYS A 136 2.45 9.27 -10.60
N LEU A 137 3.27 8.55 -11.38
CA LEU A 137 3.63 8.94 -12.74
C LEU A 137 2.39 8.93 -13.66
N LEU A 138 1.54 7.92 -13.56
CA LEU A 138 0.29 7.82 -14.31
C LEU A 138 -0.68 8.96 -13.95
N ILE A 139 -0.77 9.31 -12.66
CA ILE A 139 -1.58 10.45 -12.22
C ILE A 139 -1.03 11.75 -12.80
N ARG A 140 0.28 12.00 -12.73
CA ARG A 140 0.93 13.19 -13.31
C ARG A 140 0.69 13.31 -14.82
N ARG A 141 0.78 12.19 -15.53
CA ARG A 141 0.54 12.14 -16.98
C ARG A 141 -0.94 12.15 -17.35
N LYS A 142 -1.83 12.20 -16.37
CA LYS A 142 -3.30 12.13 -16.52
C LYS A 142 -3.74 10.96 -17.42
N ASN A 143 -3.04 9.81 -17.31
CA ASN A 143 -3.40 8.61 -18.08
C ASN A 143 -4.67 7.98 -17.50
N LYS A 144 -5.82 8.56 -17.85
CA LYS A 144 -7.13 8.20 -17.30
C LYS A 144 -7.50 6.75 -17.59
N ASN A 145 -7.16 6.23 -18.79
CA ASN A 145 -7.51 4.87 -19.19
C ASN A 145 -6.81 3.83 -18.30
N LEU A 146 -5.50 4.00 -18.08
CA LEU A 146 -4.75 3.05 -17.27
C LEU A 146 -5.08 3.22 -15.79
N LEU A 147 -5.28 4.44 -15.31
CA LEU A 147 -5.73 4.70 -13.94
C LEU A 147 -7.10 4.08 -13.65
N TYR A 148 -8.04 4.11 -14.60
CA TYR A 148 -9.35 3.46 -14.46
C TYR A 148 -9.23 1.94 -14.29
N LYS A 149 -8.28 1.31 -15.00
CA LYS A 149 -8.03 -0.14 -14.90
C LYS A 149 -7.30 -0.53 -13.60
N LEU A 150 -6.48 0.36 -13.04
CA LEU A 150 -5.63 0.10 -11.89
C LEU A 150 -6.30 0.41 -10.55
N LEU A 151 -7.14 1.42 -10.52
CA LEU A 151 -7.74 1.93 -9.28
C LEU A 151 -9.13 1.36 -9.08
N ASP A 152 -9.50 1.21 -7.81
CA ASP A 152 -10.88 1.00 -7.45
C ASP A 152 -11.76 2.11 -8.05
N PRO A 153 -12.94 1.81 -8.62
CA PRO A 153 -13.82 2.80 -9.27
C PRO A 153 -14.12 4.01 -8.37
N PHE A 154 -14.25 3.79 -7.08
CA PHE A 154 -14.49 4.87 -6.13
C PHE A 154 -13.27 5.79 -5.99
N VAL A 155 -12.06 5.22 -5.85
CA VAL A 155 -10.79 5.98 -5.78
C VAL A 155 -10.56 6.74 -7.09
N TYR A 156 -10.81 6.10 -8.23
CA TYR A 156 -10.70 6.74 -9.54
C TYR A 156 -11.64 7.95 -9.65
N ASN A 157 -12.92 7.80 -9.31
CA ASN A 157 -13.91 8.88 -9.35
C ASN A 157 -13.57 10.02 -8.37
N PHE A 158 -13.03 9.69 -7.21
CA PHE A 158 -12.55 10.69 -6.26
C PHE A 158 -11.40 11.51 -6.85
N LEU A 159 -10.39 10.88 -7.47
CA LEU A 159 -9.28 11.56 -8.14
C LEU A 159 -9.75 12.36 -9.37
N LYS A 160 -10.69 11.81 -10.14
CA LYS A 160 -11.28 12.49 -11.31
C LYS A 160 -11.96 13.81 -10.92
N LYS A 161 -12.74 13.84 -9.84
CA LYS A 161 -13.37 15.06 -9.30
C LYS A 161 -12.35 16.13 -8.90
N ARG A 162 -11.13 15.73 -8.60
CA ARG A 162 -10.00 16.62 -8.24
C ARG A 162 -9.04 16.87 -9.39
N ASN A 163 -9.43 16.61 -10.63
CA ASN A 163 -8.59 16.77 -11.83
C ASN A 163 -7.27 16.02 -11.76
N PHE A 164 -7.19 14.90 -11.03
CA PHE A 164 -5.96 14.14 -10.81
C PHE A 164 -4.78 15.00 -10.30
N SER A 165 -5.07 16.04 -9.52
CA SER A 165 -4.04 16.86 -8.91
C SER A 165 -3.26 16.07 -7.86
N LEU A 166 -1.91 16.10 -7.99
CA LEU A 166 -1.00 15.50 -7.00
C LEU A 166 -0.55 16.50 -5.92
N GLN A 167 -0.89 17.77 -6.07
CA GLN A 167 -0.56 18.78 -5.04
C GLN A 167 -1.22 18.44 -3.71
N ASP A 168 -2.21 17.56 -3.78
CA ASP A 168 -3.05 17.13 -2.69
C ASP A 168 -2.76 15.67 -2.24
N ILE A 169 -1.82 14.95 -2.84
CA ILE A 169 -1.43 13.57 -2.51
C ILE A 169 0.05 13.52 -2.16
#